data_083f6a6900e279229ff616eb2f404b32
#
_entry.id   083f6a6900e279229ff616eb2f404b32
#
_cell.length_a   1.000
_cell.length_b   1.000
_cell.length_c   1.000
_cell.angle_alpha   90.00
_cell.angle_beta   90.00
_cell.angle_gamma   90.00
#
_symmetry.space_group_name_H-M   'P 1'
#
loop_
_entity.id
_entity.type
_entity.pdbx_description
1 polymer ?
#
loop_
_entity_poly.entity_id
_entity_poly.type
_entity_poly.pdbx_seq_one_letter_code
_entity_poly.pdbx_strand_id
1 'polypeptide(L)'
;MANYLNNTPKVPSLFEEAMLGRIYDEPGENENNKPKTNVVVNATRKWYGKKSTVSTFTATAYNEQGEKIDSMKGYFLEPHVNYDSAKIANSDKAIMYGTYNIIPKAELEERINKQRRERGDEDANLRFDWYVDKVPGRSGIAIHGGRDGDDTLGCLLPGDTLEYKEQVQDYTIKNSKSKKNELFDFFKQYGKQGIKINIGFK
;
A
#
# COMPACT_ATOMS: atom_id res chain seq x y z
N MET A 1 37.15 15.09 26.11
CA MET A 1 36.21 15.50 25.04
C MET A 1 36.14 14.39 24.04
N ALA A 2 35.10 13.57 24.08
CA ALA A 2 34.91 12.42 23.21
C ALA A 2 34.14 12.84 21.96
N ASN A 3 34.71 12.55 20.79
CA ASN A 3 34.14 12.81 19.47
C ASN A 3 32.92 11.92 19.22
N TYR A 4 31.72 12.51 19.31
CA TYR A 4 30.48 11.95 18.76
C TYR A 4 30.30 12.48 17.33
N LEU A 5 30.99 11.91 16.37
CA LEU A 5 30.70 12.17 14.96
C LEU A 5 30.74 10.85 14.18
N ASN A 6 29.66 10.64 13.42
CA ASN A 6 29.50 9.66 12.34
C ASN A 6 29.10 8.24 12.70
N ASN A 7 27.86 8.07 13.19
CA ASN A 7 27.10 6.86 12.90
C ASN A 7 25.78 7.23 12.19
N THR A 8 25.90 7.69 10.95
CA THR A 8 24.77 7.57 10.01
C THR A 8 24.64 6.08 9.68
N PRO A 9 23.49 5.44 9.94
CA PRO A 9 23.32 4.05 9.56
C PRO A 9 23.47 3.96 8.04
N LYS A 10 24.47 3.19 7.58
CA LYS A 10 24.58 2.82 6.17
C LYS A 10 23.30 2.08 5.81
N VAL A 11 22.53 2.62 4.86
CA VAL A 11 21.40 1.92 4.26
C VAL A 11 21.92 0.57 3.73
N PRO A 12 21.35 -0.57 4.12
CA PRO A 12 21.81 -1.86 3.64
C PRO A 12 21.75 -1.93 2.11
N SER A 13 22.75 -2.55 1.48
CA SER A 13 22.82 -2.75 0.02
C SER A 13 21.59 -3.46 -0.57
N LEU A 14 20.95 -4.33 0.21
CA LEU A 14 19.65 -4.95 -0.08
C LEU A 14 18.52 -3.93 -0.29
N PHE A 15 18.63 -2.75 0.28
CA PHE A 15 17.64 -1.69 0.13
C PHE A 15 17.80 -0.94 -1.19
N GLU A 16 19.04 -0.71 -1.63
CA GLU A 16 19.30 -0.12 -2.95
C GLU A 16 18.87 -1.07 -4.08
N GLU A 17 19.09 -2.38 -3.94
CA GLU A 17 18.62 -3.37 -4.92
C GLU A 17 17.09 -3.49 -4.97
N ALA A 18 16.38 -3.38 -3.82
CA ALA A 18 14.93 -3.32 -3.77
C ALA A 18 14.38 -2.05 -4.45
N MET A 19 15.08 -0.92 -4.32
CA MET A 19 14.73 0.35 -4.97
C MET A 19 14.94 0.30 -6.49
N LEU A 20 15.84 -0.55 -6.98
CA LEU A 20 16.12 -0.75 -8.41
C LEU A 20 15.19 -1.80 -9.06
N GLY A 21 14.22 -2.35 -8.33
CA GLY A 21 13.28 -3.34 -8.87
C GLY A 21 13.88 -4.72 -9.14
N ARG A 22 15.11 -5.01 -8.66
CA ARG A 22 15.86 -6.23 -9.00
C ARG A 22 15.64 -7.42 -8.06
N ILE A 23 15.03 -7.23 -6.89
CA ILE A 23 14.91 -8.31 -5.88
C ILE A 23 13.60 -9.11 -6.00
N TYR A 24 12.64 -8.66 -6.82
CA TYR A 24 11.34 -9.32 -6.95
C TYR A 24 10.95 -9.72 -8.37
N ASP A 25 11.92 -9.79 -9.28
CA ASP A 25 11.70 -10.49 -10.54
C ASP A 25 11.78 -12.00 -10.27
N GLU A 26 10.63 -12.65 -10.19
CA GLU A 26 10.58 -14.12 -10.23
C GLU A 26 11.20 -14.58 -11.55
N PRO A 27 12.20 -15.50 -11.53
CA PRO A 27 12.81 -15.98 -12.76
C PRO A 27 11.80 -16.84 -13.50
N GLY A 28 11.29 -16.33 -14.63
CA GLY A 28 10.58 -17.17 -15.60
C GLY A 28 9.22 -16.73 -16.11
N GLU A 29 8.67 -15.58 -15.69
CA GLU A 29 7.46 -15.08 -16.35
C GLU A 29 7.79 -14.47 -17.71
N ASN A 30 7.30 -15.10 -18.76
CA ASN A 30 7.36 -14.65 -20.15
C ASN A 30 6.69 -13.26 -20.23
N GLU A 31 7.41 -12.21 -20.64
CA GLU A 31 6.91 -10.82 -20.70
C GLU A 31 5.63 -10.66 -21.53
N ASN A 32 5.36 -11.61 -22.44
CA ASN A 32 4.16 -11.63 -23.26
C ASN A 32 2.91 -12.12 -22.54
N ASN A 33 3.02 -12.63 -21.29
CA ASN A 33 1.90 -13.15 -20.48
C ASN A 33 1.61 -12.31 -19.22
N LYS A 34 2.25 -11.16 -19.03
CA LYS A 34 1.91 -10.27 -17.91
C LYS A 34 0.50 -9.71 -18.15
N PRO A 35 -0.44 -9.88 -17.18
CA PRO A 35 -1.77 -9.29 -17.32
C PRO A 35 -1.61 -7.79 -17.51
N LYS A 36 -2.21 -7.25 -18.57
CA LYS A 36 -2.20 -5.80 -18.84
C LYS A 36 -2.86 -5.10 -17.66
N THR A 37 -2.08 -4.28 -16.94
CA THR A 37 -2.58 -3.54 -15.77
C THR A 37 -3.30 -2.31 -16.26
N ASN A 38 -4.59 -2.18 -15.96
CA ASN A 38 -5.37 -1.00 -16.34
C ASN A 38 -5.18 0.18 -15.39
N VAL A 39 -4.87 -0.08 -14.11
CA VAL A 39 -4.69 0.98 -13.12
C VAL A 39 -3.34 0.86 -12.42
N VAL A 40 -2.61 1.98 -12.35
CA VAL A 40 -1.39 2.11 -11.55
C VAL A 40 -1.59 3.21 -10.52
N VAL A 41 -1.43 2.86 -9.25
CA VAL A 41 -1.44 3.80 -8.13
C VAL A 41 -0.01 4.07 -7.70
N ASN A 42 0.46 5.30 -7.85
CA ASN A 42 1.77 5.71 -7.36
C ASN A 42 1.59 6.48 -6.05
N ALA A 43 2.09 5.94 -4.95
CA ALA A 43 2.06 6.53 -3.62
C ALA A 43 3.46 6.94 -3.19
N THR A 44 3.67 8.22 -2.91
CA THR A 44 4.97 8.77 -2.49
C THR A 44 4.85 9.30 -1.07
N ARG A 45 5.59 8.71 -0.12
CA ARG A 45 5.63 9.13 1.28
C ARG A 45 6.36 10.44 1.42
N LYS A 46 5.75 11.40 2.12
CA LYS A 46 6.27 12.77 2.25
C LYS A 46 6.26 13.31 3.67
N TRP A 47 5.31 12.90 4.48
CA TRP A 47 5.14 13.44 5.83
C TRP A 47 5.14 12.32 6.87
N TYR A 48 5.84 12.57 7.97
CA TYR A 48 6.11 11.60 9.02
C TYR A 48 5.73 12.22 10.36
N GLY A 49 4.64 11.75 10.96
CA GLY A 49 4.18 12.10 12.29
C GLY A 49 4.63 11.10 13.34
N LYS A 50 4.22 11.29 14.59
CA LYS A 50 4.53 10.36 15.68
C LYS A 50 3.90 8.99 15.48
N LYS A 51 2.67 8.94 14.96
CA LYS A 51 1.89 7.71 14.79
C LYS A 51 1.55 7.44 13.33
N SER A 52 1.75 8.42 12.44
CA SER A 52 1.35 8.31 11.05
C SER A 52 2.47 8.62 10.06
N THR A 53 2.33 8.05 8.88
CA THR A 53 3.06 8.38 7.67
C THR A 53 2.06 8.73 6.59
N VAL A 54 2.28 9.83 5.87
CA VAL A 54 1.36 10.25 4.80
C VAL A 54 2.05 10.31 3.46
N SER A 55 1.40 9.70 2.48
CA SER A 55 1.77 9.71 1.06
C SER A 55 0.83 10.61 0.27
N THR A 56 1.34 11.28 -0.76
CA THR A 56 0.47 11.64 -1.89
C THR A 56 0.28 10.42 -2.77
N PHE A 57 -0.91 10.23 -3.33
CA PHE A 57 -1.08 9.23 -4.37
C PHE A 57 -1.66 9.83 -5.66
N THR A 58 -1.33 9.18 -6.78
CA THR A 58 -2.01 9.34 -8.06
C THR A 58 -2.39 7.96 -8.58
N ALA A 59 -3.67 7.72 -8.75
CA ALA A 59 -4.17 6.55 -9.47
C ALA A 59 -4.38 6.95 -10.94
N THR A 60 -3.79 6.20 -11.87
CA THR A 60 -3.86 6.45 -13.30
C THR A 60 -4.41 5.22 -14.00
N ALA A 61 -5.42 5.43 -14.82
CA ALA A 61 -5.99 4.41 -15.69
C ALA A 61 -5.36 4.48 -17.08
N TYR A 62 -5.11 3.30 -17.66
CA TYR A 62 -4.54 3.15 -18.99
C TYR A 62 -5.44 2.25 -19.85
N ASN A 63 -5.54 2.55 -21.14
CA ASN A 63 -6.18 1.70 -22.12
C ASN A 63 -5.27 0.52 -22.53
N GLU A 64 -5.73 -0.34 -23.44
CA GLU A 64 -4.96 -1.49 -23.93
C GLU A 64 -3.70 -1.11 -24.68
N GLN A 65 -3.62 0.11 -25.21
CA GLN A 65 -2.45 0.65 -25.90
C GLN A 65 -1.44 1.27 -24.95
N GLY A 66 -1.73 1.27 -23.62
CA GLY A 66 -0.88 1.89 -22.60
C GLY A 66 -1.02 3.41 -22.52
N GLU A 67 -2.01 4.00 -23.17
CA GLU A 67 -2.26 5.43 -23.09
C GLU A 67 -3.07 5.77 -21.84
N LYS A 68 -2.71 6.88 -21.19
CA LYS A 68 -3.46 7.39 -20.04
C LYS A 68 -4.84 7.86 -20.47
N ILE A 69 -5.89 7.32 -19.85
CA ILE A 69 -7.29 7.69 -20.12
C ILE A 69 -7.95 8.48 -18.99
N ASP A 70 -7.52 8.28 -17.74
CA ASP A 70 -8.05 9.00 -16.57
C ASP A 70 -7.05 9.01 -15.43
N SER A 71 -7.25 9.89 -14.45
CA SER A 71 -6.47 9.86 -13.20
C SER A 71 -7.15 10.60 -12.06
N MET A 72 -6.93 10.12 -10.85
CA MET A 72 -7.33 10.78 -9.63
C MET A 72 -6.16 10.91 -8.65
N LYS A 73 -6.28 11.83 -7.68
CA LYS A 73 -5.25 12.11 -6.68
C LYS A 73 -5.84 12.17 -5.28
N GLY A 74 -4.98 12.00 -4.29
CA GLY A 74 -5.33 12.13 -2.88
C GLY A 74 -4.13 11.85 -1.98
N TYR A 75 -4.45 11.57 -0.72
CA TYR A 75 -3.48 11.18 0.29
C TYR A 75 -3.79 9.76 0.76
N PHE A 76 -2.73 8.99 1.07
CA PHE A 76 -2.85 7.81 1.92
C PHE A 76 -2.19 8.11 3.26
N LEU A 77 -2.90 7.82 4.34
CA LEU A 77 -2.34 7.78 5.68
C LEU A 77 -2.16 6.30 6.07
N GLU A 78 -0.99 5.99 6.59
CA GLU A 78 -0.57 4.69 7.12
C GLU A 78 -0.08 4.90 8.57
N PRO A 79 0.09 3.86 9.38
CA PRO A 79 0.82 3.98 10.64
C PRO A 79 2.23 4.51 10.42
N HIS A 80 2.87 4.95 11.49
CA HIS A 80 4.25 5.42 11.42
C HIS A 80 5.18 4.36 10.81
N VAL A 81 5.99 4.78 9.83
CA VAL A 81 6.99 3.91 9.23
C VAL A 81 8.11 3.63 10.22
N ASN A 82 8.39 2.35 10.44
CA ASN A 82 9.61 1.91 11.12
C ASN A 82 10.23 0.82 10.25
N TYR A 83 11.37 1.14 9.65
CA TYR A 83 12.03 0.26 8.69
C TYR A 83 12.39 -1.10 9.28
N ASP A 84 12.78 -1.14 10.56
CA ASP A 84 13.16 -2.39 11.22
C ASP A 84 11.97 -3.30 11.50
N SER A 85 10.79 -2.72 11.75
CA SER A 85 9.56 -3.46 12.04
C SER A 85 8.61 -3.62 10.85
N ALA A 86 8.83 -2.91 9.73
CA ALA A 86 7.98 -3.04 8.54
C ALA A 86 7.98 -4.46 7.94
N LYS A 87 9.04 -5.23 8.19
CA LYS A 87 9.17 -6.64 7.78
C LYS A 87 8.55 -7.63 8.76
N ILE A 88 8.18 -7.19 9.97
CA ILE A 88 7.66 -8.09 11.01
C ILE A 88 6.18 -8.34 10.74
N ALA A 89 5.79 -9.61 10.65
CA ALA A 89 4.40 -10.00 10.52
C ALA A 89 3.57 -9.41 11.67
N ASN A 90 2.36 -8.92 11.36
CA ASN A 90 1.44 -8.30 12.31
C ASN A 90 2.00 -7.07 13.06
N SER A 91 2.99 -6.39 12.47
CA SER A 91 3.44 -5.11 13.04
C SER A 91 2.41 -4.01 12.74
N ASP A 92 2.17 -3.14 13.73
CA ASP A 92 1.30 -1.95 13.61
C ASP A 92 2.03 -0.81 12.89
N LYS A 93 2.69 -1.12 11.78
CA LYS A 93 3.52 -0.18 11.03
C LYS A 93 3.11 -0.12 9.57
N ALA A 94 3.52 0.94 8.90
CA ALA A 94 3.35 1.07 7.46
C ALA A 94 3.99 -0.12 6.72
N ILE A 95 3.44 -0.48 5.57
CA ILE A 95 4.01 -1.57 4.76
C ILE A 95 5.34 -1.15 4.12
N MET A 96 6.13 -2.13 3.69
CA MET A 96 7.40 -1.84 3.02
C MET A 96 7.21 -1.12 1.69
N TYR A 97 8.27 -0.43 1.25
CA TYR A 97 8.34 0.07 -0.11
C TYR A 97 8.32 -1.08 -1.09
N GLY A 98 7.69 -0.86 -2.23
CA GLY A 98 7.59 -1.89 -3.25
C GLY A 98 6.40 -1.70 -4.17
N THR A 99 6.25 -2.65 -5.07
CA THR A 99 5.11 -2.76 -5.96
C THR A 99 4.24 -3.93 -5.52
N TYR A 100 2.96 -3.68 -5.36
CA TYR A 100 1.98 -4.67 -4.90
C TYR A 100 0.78 -4.68 -5.83
N ASN A 101 0.06 -5.79 -5.85
CA ASN A 101 -1.25 -5.85 -6.49
C ASN A 101 -2.32 -5.35 -5.51
N ILE A 102 -3.33 -4.67 -6.03
CA ILE A 102 -4.58 -4.41 -5.31
C ILE A 102 -5.63 -5.37 -5.87
N ILE A 103 -6.23 -6.17 -5.00
CA ILE A 103 -7.21 -7.17 -5.37
C ILE A 103 -8.54 -6.98 -4.63
N PRO A 104 -9.67 -7.32 -5.26
CA PRO A 104 -10.96 -7.25 -4.59
C PRO A 104 -11.10 -8.32 -3.50
N LYS A 105 -11.97 -8.05 -2.52
CA LYS A 105 -12.31 -8.96 -1.41
C LYS A 105 -12.61 -10.38 -1.92
N ALA A 106 -13.45 -10.52 -2.93
CA ALA A 106 -13.89 -11.83 -3.43
C ALA A 106 -12.72 -12.70 -3.90
N GLU A 107 -11.74 -12.11 -4.61
CA GLU A 107 -10.55 -12.83 -5.07
C GLU A 107 -9.68 -13.30 -3.90
N LEU A 108 -9.48 -12.45 -2.90
CA LEU A 108 -8.71 -12.80 -1.71
C LEU A 108 -9.41 -13.87 -0.88
N GLU A 109 -10.73 -13.74 -0.67
CA GLU A 109 -11.53 -14.72 0.08
C GLU A 109 -11.52 -16.09 -0.60
N GLU A 110 -11.71 -16.16 -1.93
CA GLU A 110 -11.66 -17.41 -2.67
C GLU A 110 -10.33 -18.13 -2.45
N ARG A 111 -9.20 -17.40 -2.59
CA ARG A 111 -7.86 -17.96 -2.41
C ARG A 111 -7.60 -18.43 -0.98
N ILE A 112 -7.99 -17.65 0.03
CA ILE A 112 -7.81 -17.99 1.44
C ILE A 112 -8.71 -19.18 1.80
N ASN A 113 -9.96 -19.16 1.40
CA ASN A 113 -10.92 -20.18 1.77
C ASN A 113 -10.62 -21.53 1.11
N LYS A 114 -10.04 -21.53 -0.11
CA LYS A 114 -9.51 -22.76 -0.69
C LYS A 114 -8.45 -23.41 0.22
N GLN A 115 -7.47 -22.65 0.68
CA GLN A 115 -6.42 -23.14 1.58
C GLN A 115 -6.94 -23.56 2.96
N ARG A 116 -7.97 -22.86 3.49
CA ARG A 116 -8.59 -23.18 4.78
C ARG A 116 -9.37 -24.49 4.72
N ARG A 117 -10.16 -24.69 3.66
CA ARG A 117 -10.91 -25.96 3.45
C ARG A 117 -9.99 -27.16 3.30
N GLU A 118 -8.84 -27.01 2.64
CA GLU A 118 -7.82 -28.07 2.53
C GLU A 118 -7.27 -28.50 3.90
N ARG A 119 -7.35 -27.64 4.92
CA ARG A 119 -6.94 -27.93 6.32
C ARG A 119 -8.10 -28.26 7.24
N GLY A 120 -9.34 -28.22 6.76
CA GLY A 120 -10.54 -28.44 7.58
C GLY A 120 -10.96 -27.22 8.43
N ASP A 121 -10.44 -26.03 8.12
CA ASP A 121 -10.79 -24.80 8.81
C ASP A 121 -12.08 -24.18 8.24
N GLU A 122 -12.78 -23.37 9.04
CA GLU A 122 -13.92 -22.59 8.59
C GLU A 122 -13.50 -21.50 7.61
N ASP A 123 -14.40 -21.11 6.69
CA ASP A 123 -14.16 -20.03 5.73
C ASP A 123 -13.91 -18.70 6.44
N ALA A 124 -12.95 -17.94 5.91
CA ALA A 124 -12.68 -16.57 6.35
C ALA A 124 -13.76 -15.61 5.81
N ASN A 125 -14.15 -14.65 6.63
CA ASN A 125 -14.99 -13.52 6.21
C ASN A 125 -14.17 -12.24 6.31
N LEU A 126 -13.71 -11.73 5.19
CA LEU A 126 -12.93 -10.50 5.13
C LEU A 126 -13.82 -9.27 5.30
N ARG A 127 -13.28 -8.22 5.94
CA ARG A 127 -14.07 -7.05 6.34
C ARG A 127 -14.13 -5.97 5.25
N PHE A 128 -13.07 -5.79 4.45
CA PHE A 128 -12.92 -4.67 3.54
C PHE A 128 -13.08 -5.08 2.08
N ASP A 129 -13.33 -4.12 1.18
CA ASP A 129 -13.63 -4.40 -0.24
C ASP A 129 -12.39 -4.63 -1.09
N TRP A 130 -11.26 -3.95 -0.76
CA TRP A 130 -10.01 -4.00 -1.52
C TRP A 130 -8.81 -4.21 -0.62
N TYR A 131 -7.88 -5.07 -1.07
CA TYR A 131 -6.70 -5.49 -0.32
C TYR A 131 -5.43 -5.28 -1.12
N VAL A 132 -4.35 -4.90 -0.42
CA VAL A 132 -2.98 -4.92 -0.95
C VAL A 132 -2.45 -6.34 -0.77
N ASP A 133 -2.22 -7.02 -1.88
CA ASP A 133 -1.87 -8.43 -1.89
C ASP A 133 -0.36 -8.68 -1.75
N LYS A 134 -0.01 -9.85 -1.21
CA LYS A 134 1.36 -10.37 -1.10
C LYS A 134 2.34 -9.40 -0.41
N VAL A 135 1.87 -8.64 0.57
CA VAL A 135 2.76 -7.82 1.40
C VAL A 135 3.66 -8.73 2.22
N PRO A 136 5.00 -8.65 2.10
CA PRO A 136 5.92 -9.55 2.79
C PRO A 136 5.73 -9.56 4.30
N GLY A 137 5.55 -10.77 4.88
CA GLY A 137 5.36 -10.99 6.31
C GLY A 137 4.04 -10.45 6.88
N ARG A 138 3.09 -10.04 6.04
CA ARG A 138 1.82 -9.44 6.48
C ARG A 138 0.65 -9.94 5.66
N SER A 139 -0.50 -10.04 6.30
CA SER A 139 -1.77 -10.39 5.65
C SER A 139 -2.86 -9.39 6.03
N GLY A 140 -3.91 -9.31 5.22
CA GLY A 140 -5.07 -8.48 5.53
C GLY A 140 -4.85 -6.97 5.41
N ILE A 141 -3.78 -6.52 4.74
CA ILE A 141 -3.57 -5.11 4.44
C ILE A 141 -4.65 -4.65 3.46
N ALA A 142 -5.47 -3.71 3.89
CA ALA A 142 -6.62 -3.24 3.12
C ALA A 142 -6.57 -1.73 2.86
N ILE A 143 -7.45 -1.28 1.98
CA ILE A 143 -7.76 0.14 1.82
C ILE A 143 -9.12 0.37 2.48
N HIS A 144 -9.18 1.24 3.49
CA HIS A 144 -10.43 1.54 4.21
C HIS A 144 -10.50 2.98 4.71
N GLY A 145 -11.66 3.39 5.19
CA GLY A 145 -11.85 4.73 5.77
C GLY A 145 -11.25 4.82 7.16
N GLY A 146 -10.71 5.99 7.49
CA GLY A 146 -10.17 6.34 8.79
C GLY A 146 -9.71 7.80 8.81
N ARG A 147 -9.15 8.26 9.91
CA ARG A 147 -8.79 9.65 10.13
C ARG A 147 -7.31 9.85 10.45
N ASP A 148 -6.74 8.97 11.26
CA ASP A 148 -5.39 9.11 11.82
C ASP A 148 -4.69 7.74 11.99
N GLY A 149 -3.47 7.77 12.53
CA GLY A 149 -2.66 6.57 12.69
C GLY A 149 -3.23 5.53 13.66
N ASP A 150 -4.12 5.93 14.57
CA ASP A 150 -4.78 5.01 15.51
C ASP A 150 -5.93 4.21 14.84
N ASP A 151 -6.43 4.67 13.68
CA ASP A 151 -7.48 3.98 12.93
C ASP A 151 -6.95 2.82 12.05
N THR A 152 -5.64 2.56 12.05
CA THR A 152 -5.04 1.56 11.16
C THR A 152 -3.87 0.82 11.80
N LEU A 153 -3.77 -0.48 11.52
CA LEU A 153 -2.67 -1.37 11.91
C LEU A 153 -1.79 -1.75 10.71
N GLY A 154 -1.71 -0.88 9.69
CA GLY A 154 -0.93 -1.09 8.47
C GLY A 154 -1.71 -0.93 7.17
N CYS A 155 -3.02 -0.76 7.25
CA CYS A 155 -3.87 -0.48 6.10
C CYS A 155 -3.66 0.95 5.58
N LEU A 156 -4.08 1.19 4.34
CA LEU A 156 -4.03 2.48 3.69
C LEU A 156 -5.36 3.22 3.88
N LEU A 157 -5.30 4.39 4.50
CA LEU A 157 -6.47 5.26 4.68
C LEU A 157 -6.46 6.35 3.63
N PRO A 158 -7.34 6.35 2.61
CA PRO A 158 -7.39 7.42 1.63
C PRO A 158 -8.08 8.67 2.17
N GLY A 159 -7.64 9.85 1.74
CA GLY A 159 -8.23 11.15 2.08
C GLY A 159 -7.96 12.18 0.99
N ASP A 160 -8.69 13.31 1.03
CA ASP A 160 -8.49 14.40 0.08
C ASP A 160 -7.80 15.62 0.70
N THR A 161 -7.81 15.74 2.02
CA THR A 161 -7.22 16.86 2.75
C THR A 161 -6.30 16.34 3.86
N LEU A 162 -5.11 16.92 3.95
CA LEU A 162 -4.11 16.65 4.98
C LEU A 162 -4.10 17.79 6.00
N GLU A 163 -4.05 17.45 7.29
CA GLU A 163 -3.93 18.40 8.37
C GLU A 163 -2.86 17.94 9.37
N TYR A 164 -1.97 18.87 9.76
CA TYR A 164 -1.00 18.65 10.84
C TYR A 164 -1.57 19.11 12.17
N LYS A 165 -1.48 18.28 13.20
CA LYS A 165 -1.92 18.55 14.59
C LYS A 165 -0.71 18.79 15.48
N GLU A 166 -0.37 20.04 15.72
CA GLU A 166 0.80 20.45 16.52
C GLU A 166 0.81 19.84 17.92
N GLN A 167 -0.35 19.81 18.60
CA GLN A 167 -0.47 19.34 19.99
C GLN A 167 -0.03 17.88 20.15
N VAL A 168 -0.22 17.06 19.12
CA VAL A 168 0.15 15.64 19.13
C VAL A 168 1.32 15.33 18.19
N GLN A 169 1.80 16.32 17.43
CA GLN A 169 2.87 16.20 16.43
C GLN A 169 2.60 15.10 15.41
N ASP A 170 1.39 15.09 14.87
CA ASP A 170 0.92 14.04 13.98
C ASP A 170 0.01 14.56 12.88
N TYR A 171 -0.25 13.72 11.88
CA TYR A 171 -1.09 14.06 10.75
C TYR A 171 -2.45 13.37 10.83
N THR A 172 -3.46 14.05 10.31
CA THR A 172 -4.80 13.51 10.08
C THR A 172 -5.24 13.79 8.65
N ILE A 173 -6.14 12.95 8.14
CA ILE A 173 -6.78 13.16 6.85
C ILE A 173 -8.28 13.42 7.02
N LYS A 174 -8.86 14.16 6.08
CA LYS A 174 -10.30 14.43 6.03
C LYS A 174 -10.94 13.79 4.80
N ASN A 175 -12.27 13.68 4.85
CA ASN A 175 -13.11 13.12 3.78
C ASN A 175 -12.72 11.71 3.35
N SER A 176 -12.13 10.93 4.27
CA SER A 176 -11.61 9.59 3.98
C SER A 176 -12.67 8.64 3.41
N LYS A 177 -13.89 8.65 3.94
CA LYS A 177 -14.99 7.81 3.43
C LYS A 177 -15.34 8.17 1.98
N SER A 178 -15.43 9.46 1.67
CA SER A 178 -15.72 9.93 0.31
C SER A 178 -14.60 9.57 -0.65
N LYS A 179 -13.35 9.88 -0.27
CA LYS A 179 -12.17 9.57 -1.09
C LYS A 179 -11.99 8.07 -1.31
N LYS A 180 -12.27 7.24 -0.30
CA LYS A 180 -12.29 5.78 -0.42
C LYS A 180 -13.31 5.33 -1.48
N ASN A 181 -14.53 5.84 -1.42
CA ASN A 181 -15.56 5.47 -2.38
C ASN A 181 -15.20 5.90 -3.81
N GLU A 182 -14.71 7.13 -3.99
CA GLU A 182 -14.21 7.62 -5.28
C GLU A 182 -13.09 6.72 -5.84
N LEU A 183 -12.12 6.34 -5.02
CA LEU A 183 -11.04 5.43 -5.41
C LEU A 183 -11.57 4.03 -5.78
N PHE A 184 -12.54 3.52 -5.04
CA PHE A 184 -13.13 2.21 -5.31
C PHE A 184 -13.97 2.19 -6.58
N ASP A 185 -14.69 3.29 -6.87
CA ASP A 185 -15.41 3.44 -8.13
C ASP A 185 -14.45 3.55 -9.31
N PHE A 186 -13.32 4.25 -9.14
CA PHE A 186 -12.22 4.27 -10.12
C PHE A 186 -11.64 2.87 -10.38
N PHE A 187 -11.41 2.06 -9.33
CA PHE A 187 -10.95 0.69 -9.47
C PHE A 187 -11.95 -0.20 -10.19
N LYS A 188 -13.24 -0.10 -9.85
CA LYS A 188 -14.31 -0.86 -10.53
C LYS A 188 -14.43 -0.50 -12.01
N GLN A 189 -14.30 0.79 -12.33
CA GLN A 189 -14.43 1.28 -13.69
C GLN A 189 -13.26 0.85 -14.57
N TYR A 190 -12.02 0.98 -14.08
CA TYR A 190 -10.82 0.86 -14.90
C TYR A 190 -9.94 -0.37 -14.56
N GLY A 191 -10.07 -0.95 -13.39
CA GLY A 191 -9.18 -2.00 -12.86
C GLY A 191 -9.47 -3.43 -13.32
N LYS A 192 -10.20 -3.63 -14.43
CA LYS A 192 -10.67 -4.96 -14.87
C LYS A 192 -9.56 -5.95 -15.21
N GLN A 193 -8.39 -5.48 -15.67
CA GLN A 193 -7.23 -6.33 -16.00
C GLN A 193 -6.17 -6.34 -14.89
N GLY A 194 -6.39 -5.60 -13.80
CA GLY A 194 -5.53 -5.57 -12.65
C GLY A 194 -5.22 -4.15 -12.18
N ILE A 195 -4.85 -4.05 -10.92
CA ILE A 195 -4.49 -2.80 -10.26
C ILE A 195 -3.17 -3.01 -9.54
N LYS A 196 -2.19 -2.14 -9.78
CA LYS A 196 -0.92 -2.12 -9.06
C LYS A 196 -0.79 -0.87 -8.21
N ILE A 197 -0.13 -1.00 -7.07
CA ILE A 197 0.30 0.13 -6.25
C ILE A 197 1.81 0.11 -6.08
N ASN A 198 2.44 1.22 -6.39
CA ASN A 198 3.85 1.48 -6.12
C ASN A 198 3.94 2.38 -4.89
N ILE A 199 4.58 1.91 -3.82
CA ILE A 199 4.82 2.69 -2.61
C ILE A 199 6.31 3.01 -2.56
N GLY A 200 6.64 4.31 -2.60
CA GLY A 200 8.01 4.76 -2.70
C GLY A 200 8.33 6.00 -1.85
N PHE A 201 9.61 6.32 -1.83
CA PHE A 201 10.11 7.62 -1.38
C PHE A 201 10.14 8.63 -2.54
N LYS A 202 10.26 9.89 -2.18
CA LYS A 202 10.68 10.92 -3.11
C LYS A 202 12.20 11.00 -3.14
#